data_cad4cbca7e0d051c36d86ace2acc6288
#
_entry.id   cad4cbca7e0d051c36d86ace2acc6288
#
_cell.length_a   1.000
_cell.length_b   1.000
_cell.length_c   1.000
_cell.angle_alpha   90.00
_cell.angle_beta   90.00
_cell.angle_gamma   90.00
#
_symmetry.space_group_name_H-M   'P 1'
#
loop_
_entity.id
_entity.type
_entity.pdbx_description
1 polymer ?
#
loop_
_entity_poly.entity_id
_entity_poly.type
_entity_poly.pdbx_seq_one_letter_code
_entity_poly.pdbx_strand_id
1 'polypeptide(L)'
;MLSFGQRAQGERLERMGASPLWTGEGFCNQHPVLPGLRDPGALMPSMKDFLFGGERRTPQAPLPSVDPRAAWHRPSASGLRATWLGHSTVLLEIDGHRVLTDPVWAQRASPFRLVGPKRFQPVPLSLRQLPALDAVVISHDHYDHLDLATVRTLARHSAVPFVTSLGVGAHLQAWGVPPERITELDWWETHRVPGTGLSITAAPSQHFSGRGLKDRNATLWSSMVMRGERHAVFFSGDTGLTTEYAQIRQRLGPFDLVMLEVGAFHPAWGDIHLGPLNALKAHTLLGGGALLPVHWGTFSLAMHAWDEPANTLLAHADPAAAQILMPRLGEAVEPAVQRPVKVWWRDVDKAAAGRKRPPPEPLAAQPTPPRDLPWPLD
;
A
#
# COMPACT_ATOMS: atom_id res chain seq x y z
N MET A 1 15.29 8.95 19.75
CA MET A 1 14.53 9.56 18.65
C MET A 1 13.35 8.66 18.32
N LEU A 2 12.16 9.05 18.77
CA LEU A 2 10.95 8.18 18.70
C LEU A 2 10.52 7.75 17.29
N SER A 3 10.80 8.57 16.27
CA SER A 3 10.39 8.27 14.88
C SER A 3 11.06 7.04 14.27
N PHE A 4 12.22 6.63 14.78
CA PHE A 4 12.86 5.38 14.36
C PHE A 4 12.19 4.13 14.96
N GLY A 5 11.27 4.31 15.91
CA GLY A 5 10.60 3.20 16.57
C GLY A 5 11.47 2.51 17.61
N GLN A 6 11.14 1.25 17.89
CA GLN A 6 11.84 0.42 18.87
C GLN A 6 11.95 -1.02 18.37
N ARG A 7 13.06 -1.69 18.66
CA ARG A 7 13.21 -3.13 18.38
C ARG A 7 12.40 -3.96 19.36
N ALA A 8 11.92 -5.08 18.89
CA ALA A 8 11.25 -6.07 19.72
C ALA A 8 12.21 -6.66 20.77
N GLN A 9 11.67 -6.97 21.95
CA GLN A 9 12.38 -7.58 23.09
C GLN A 9 11.44 -8.55 23.81
N GLY A 10 12.01 -9.44 24.66
CA GLY A 10 11.24 -10.39 25.48
C GLY A 10 10.32 -11.27 24.63
N GLU A 11 9.13 -11.55 25.11
CA GLU A 11 8.13 -12.43 24.49
C GLU A 11 7.85 -12.11 23.01
N ARG A 12 7.89 -10.82 22.63
CA ARG A 12 7.71 -10.42 21.22
C ARG A 12 8.88 -10.92 20.37
N LEU A 13 10.11 -10.80 20.84
CA LEU A 13 11.27 -11.31 20.12
C LEU A 13 11.27 -12.84 20.05
N GLU A 14 10.87 -13.52 21.15
CA GLU A 14 10.71 -14.98 21.18
C GLU A 14 9.66 -15.43 20.15
N ARG A 15 8.52 -14.75 20.08
CA ARG A 15 7.49 -15.01 19.06
C ARG A 15 8.02 -14.82 17.64
N MET A 16 8.76 -13.76 17.39
CA MET A 16 9.41 -13.55 16.08
C MET A 16 10.38 -14.69 15.75
N GLY A 17 11.17 -15.12 16.75
CA GLY A 17 12.11 -16.25 16.61
C GLY A 17 11.45 -17.60 16.31
N ALA A 18 10.16 -17.75 16.60
CA ALA A 18 9.38 -18.95 16.28
C ALA A 18 8.86 -18.94 14.82
N SER A 19 8.91 -17.82 14.13
CA SER A 19 8.51 -17.71 12.71
C SER A 19 9.49 -18.47 11.81
N PRO A 20 9.01 -19.26 10.84
CA PRO A 20 9.87 -19.91 9.85
C PRO A 20 10.61 -18.92 8.94
N LEU A 21 10.21 -17.65 8.94
CA LEU A 21 10.82 -16.58 8.16
C LEU A 21 11.94 -15.86 8.92
N TRP A 22 12.14 -16.17 10.20
CA TRP A 22 13.16 -15.55 11.04
C TRP A 22 14.51 -16.25 10.90
N THR A 23 15.55 -15.48 10.57
CA THR A 23 16.92 -16.02 10.34
C THR A 23 17.82 -15.95 11.57
N GLY A 24 17.33 -15.45 12.70
CA GLY A 24 18.12 -15.15 13.89
C GLY A 24 18.54 -13.69 14.00
N GLU A 25 18.63 -12.97 12.89
CA GLU A 25 19.01 -11.56 12.82
C GLU A 25 17.87 -10.66 12.27
N GLY A 26 17.04 -11.21 11.39
CA GLY A 26 15.94 -10.53 10.73
C GLY A 26 15.04 -11.48 9.96
N PHE A 27 13.95 -10.96 9.43
CA PHE A 27 13.05 -11.71 8.55
C PHE A 27 13.61 -11.83 7.13
N CYS A 28 13.22 -12.87 6.42
CA CYS A 28 13.56 -13.07 5.02
C CYS A 28 12.31 -13.28 4.18
N ASN A 29 12.41 -13.00 2.88
CA ASN A 29 11.41 -13.40 1.90
C ASN A 29 11.45 -14.90 1.68
N GLN A 30 10.32 -15.50 1.31
CA GLN A 30 10.23 -16.92 0.98
C GLN A 30 11.09 -17.27 -0.25
N HIS A 31 11.16 -16.33 -1.20
CA HIS A 31 12.05 -16.42 -2.34
C HIS A 31 13.12 -15.33 -2.28
N PRO A 32 14.35 -15.63 -2.71
CA PRO A 32 15.39 -14.61 -2.77
C PRO A 32 14.91 -13.44 -3.62
N VAL A 33 14.98 -12.23 -3.06
CA VAL A 33 14.87 -11.00 -3.87
C VAL A 33 16.12 -10.96 -4.72
N LEU A 34 15.96 -11.11 -6.03
CA LEU A 34 17.07 -10.98 -6.96
C LEU A 34 17.67 -9.57 -6.81
N PRO A 35 18.94 -9.42 -6.48
CA PRO A 35 19.51 -8.10 -6.33
C PRO A 35 19.41 -7.36 -7.67
N GLY A 36 18.58 -6.36 -7.67
CA GLY A 36 18.73 -5.16 -8.44
C GLY A 36 18.62 -5.16 -9.95
N LEU A 37 18.21 -6.20 -10.66
CA LEU A 37 18.13 -6.08 -12.11
C LEU A 37 16.98 -6.90 -12.70
N ARG A 38 15.81 -6.28 -12.78
CA ARG A 38 14.81 -6.71 -13.79
C ARG A 38 15.31 -6.53 -15.23
N ASP A 39 16.21 -5.57 -15.41
CA ASP A 39 16.90 -5.30 -16.66
C ASP A 39 18.41 -5.35 -16.37
N PRO A 40 19.16 -6.34 -16.92
CA PRO A 40 20.61 -6.42 -16.76
C PRO A 40 21.38 -5.18 -17.24
N GLY A 41 20.75 -4.32 -18.04
CA GLY A 41 21.28 -3.04 -18.51
C GLY A 41 20.90 -1.84 -17.63
N ALA A 42 19.96 -2.00 -16.70
CA ALA A 42 19.50 -0.89 -15.87
C ALA A 42 20.54 -0.54 -14.79
N LEU A 43 21.07 0.67 -14.86
CA LEU A 43 21.96 1.19 -13.82
C LEU A 43 21.13 1.65 -12.61
N MET A 44 21.67 1.43 -11.41
CA MET A 44 21.14 2.04 -10.19
C MET A 44 21.13 3.55 -10.35
N PRO A 45 19.99 4.23 -10.08
CA PRO A 45 19.91 5.68 -10.19
C PRO A 45 20.96 6.33 -9.29
N SER A 46 21.71 7.26 -9.84
CA SER A 46 22.64 8.06 -9.06
C SER A 46 21.90 9.07 -8.19
N MET A 47 22.55 9.60 -7.15
CA MET A 47 22.01 10.70 -6.36
C MET A 47 21.68 11.91 -7.25
N LYS A 48 22.45 12.13 -8.32
CA LYS A 48 22.21 13.20 -9.30
C LYS A 48 20.90 12.94 -10.06
N ASP A 49 20.66 11.73 -10.52
CA ASP A 49 19.40 11.36 -11.21
C ASP A 49 18.21 11.52 -10.27
N PHE A 50 18.37 11.12 -9.00
CA PHE A 50 17.32 11.30 -7.99
C PHE A 50 17.00 12.78 -7.72
N LEU A 51 18.00 13.67 -7.71
CA LEU A 51 17.82 15.10 -7.45
C LEU A 51 17.43 15.90 -8.69
N PHE A 52 17.92 15.52 -9.86
CA PHE A 52 17.84 16.31 -11.10
C PHE A 52 17.31 15.52 -12.30
N GLY A 53 16.86 14.28 -12.11
CA GLY A 53 16.30 13.45 -13.18
C GLY A 53 15.09 14.12 -13.84
N GLY A 54 14.94 13.88 -15.15
CA GLY A 54 14.07 14.65 -16.05
C GLY A 54 12.57 14.40 -15.90
N GLU A 55 12.12 13.37 -15.15
CA GLU A 55 10.71 13.03 -15.02
C GLU A 55 9.98 13.99 -14.10
N ARG A 56 8.72 14.26 -14.42
CA ARG A 56 7.85 15.08 -13.60
C ARG A 56 7.30 14.31 -12.41
N ARG A 57 8.06 14.24 -11.32
CA ARG A 57 7.76 13.43 -10.13
C ARG A 57 6.74 14.04 -9.18
N THR A 58 6.32 15.28 -9.40
CA THR A 58 5.30 15.96 -8.60
C THR A 58 4.27 16.65 -9.50
N PRO A 59 2.97 16.67 -9.14
CA PRO A 59 1.97 17.40 -9.90
C PRO A 59 2.25 18.90 -9.88
N GLN A 60 1.86 19.61 -10.95
CA GLN A 60 2.05 21.06 -11.08
C GLN A 60 0.94 21.87 -10.37
N ALA A 61 -0.16 21.22 -10.03
CA ALA A 61 -1.28 21.81 -9.30
C ALA A 61 -1.79 20.82 -8.24
N PRO A 62 -2.53 21.30 -7.22
CA PRO A 62 -3.18 20.40 -6.25
C PRO A 62 -4.08 19.38 -6.95
N LEU A 63 -4.00 18.13 -6.49
CA LEU A 63 -4.87 17.07 -7.00
C LEU A 63 -6.33 17.31 -6.55
N PRO A 64 -7.32 16.97 -7.38
CA PRO A 64 -8.72 17.10 -6.99
C PRO A 64 -9.03 16.18 -5.81
N SER A 65 -9.70 16.71 -4.80
CA SER A 65 -10.11 15.97 -3.61
C SER A 65 -11.58 16.17 -3.30
N VAL A 66 -12.15 15.23 -2.56
CA VAL A 66 -13.55 15.23 -2.11
C VAL A 66 -13.57 15.06 -0.61
N ASP A 67 -14.47 15.75 0.07
CA ASP A 67 -14.73 15.49 1.50
C ASP A 67 -15.52 14.19 1.64
N PRO A 68 -14.96 13.14 2.25
CA PRO A 68 -15.61 11.83 2.31
C PRO A 68 -16.75 11.74 3.32
N ARG A 69 -16.88 12.71 4.25
CA ARG A 69 -17.79 12.63 5.41
C ARG A 69 -19.23 12.41 5.00
N ALA A 70 -19.69 13.09 3.94
CA ALA A 70 -21.06 12.92 3.44
C ALA A 70 -21.36 11.49 2.97
N ALA A 71 -20.36 10.78 2.43
CA ALA A 71 -20.52 9.38 2.04
C ALA A 71 -20.56 8.46 3.27
N TRP A 72 -19.75 8.73 4.29
CA TRP A 72 -19.67 7.92 5.50
C TRP A 72 -20.87 8.03 6.45
N HIS A 73 -21.68 9.10 6.31
CA HIS A 73 -22.94 9.24 7.05
C HIS A 73 -24.04 8.28 6.56
N ARG A 74 -23.84 7.66 5.41
CA ARG A 74 -24.79 6.69 4.85
C ARG A 74 -24.15 5.31 4.81
N PRO A 75 -24.85 4.25 5.19
CA PRO A 75 -24.37 2.88 5.00
C PRO A 75 -23.99 2.65 3.53
N SER A 76 -22.99 1.78 3.28
CA SER A 76 -22.71 1.30 1.93
C SER A 76 -23.92 0.53 1.41
N ALA A 77 -24.35 0.82 0.19
CA ALA A 77 -25.51 0.14 -0.40
C ALA A 77 -25.22 -1.32 -0.74
N SER A 78 -23.98 -1.61 -1.15
CA SER A 78 -23.55 -2.97 -1.48
C SER A 78 -23.04 -3.75 -0.26
N GLY A 79 -22.67 -3.05 0.83
CA GLY A 79 -21.97 -3.61 1.98
C GLY A 79 -20.45 -3.49 1.89
N LEU A 80 -19.90 -3.13 0.72
CA LEU A 80 -18.48 -2.90 0.54
C LEU A 80 -18.21 -1.54 -0.11
N ARG A 81 -17.46 -0.68 0.58
CA ARG A 81 -17.06 0.65 0.09
C ARG A 81 -15.62 0.94 0.46
N ALA A 82 -14.87 1.50 -0.47
CA ALA A 82 -13.52 1.97 -0.27
C ALA A 82 -13.44 3.49 -0.45
N THR A 83 -12.71 4.17 0.43
CA THR A 83 -12.41 5.60 0.33
C THR A 83 -10.90 5.77 0.35
N TRP A 84 -10.30 6.10 -0.80
CA TRP A 84 -8.88 6.33 -0.91
C TRP A 84 -8.50 7.69 -0.31
N LEU A 85 -7.65 7.67 0.71
CA LEU A 85 -7.20 8.87 1.44
C LEU A 85 -5.76 9.28 1.08
N GLY A 86 -5.17 8.59 0.10
CA GLY A 86 -3.83 8.82 -0.45
C GLY A 86 -2.85 7.71 -0.10
N HIS A 87 -1.91 7.47 -1.01
CA HIS A 87 -0.93 6.40 -0.90
C HIS A 87 -1.59 5.04 -0.69
N SER A 88 -1.23 4.32 0.37
CA SER A 88 -1.83 3.06 0.79
C SER A 88 -2.87 3.23 1.91
N THR A 89 -3.22 4.48 2.24
CA THR A 89 -4.25 4.79 3.23
C THR A 89 -5.63 4.72 2.59
N VAL A 90 -6.41 3.72 2.98
CA VAL A 90 -7.80 3.52 2.52
C VAL A 90 -8.70 3.26 3.72
N LEU A 91 -9.82 3.96 3.82
CA LEU A 91 -10.90 3.59 4.70
C LEU A 91 -11.82 2.61 3.98
N LEU A 92 -11.90 1.40 4.50
CA LEU A 92 -12.78 0.34 4.03
C LEU A 92 -14.01 0.26 4.94
N GLU A 93 -15.17 0.11 4.33
CA GLU A 93 -16.42 -0.28 4.99
C GLU A 93 -16.79 -1.65 4.45
N ILE A 94 -16.72 -2.67 5.31
CA ILE A 94 -16.91 -4.09 4.98
C ILE A 94 -18.02 -4.63 5.86
N ASP A 95 -19.19 -4.90 5.30
CA ASP A 95 -20.35 -5.48 6.00
C ASP A 95 -20.73 -4.75 7.29
N GLY A 96 -20.67 -3.41 7.27
CA GLY A 96 -20.99 -2.55 8.39
C GLY A 96 -19.82 -2.19 9.30
N HIS A 97 -18.64 -2.78 9.10
CA HIS A 97 -17.42 -2.51 9.87
C HIS A 97 -16.44 -1.63 9.10
N ARG A 98 -15.61 -0.88 9.83
CA ARG A 98 -14.65 0.07 9.26
C ARG A 98 -13.21 -0.28 9.59
N VAL A 99 -12.41 -0.46 8.56
CA VAL A 99 -10.98 -0.76 8.64
C VAL A 99 -10.19 0.35 7.94
N LEU A 100 -9.13 0.83 8.59
CA LEU A 100 -8.22 1.82 8.01
C LEU A 100 -6.87 1.16 7.74
N THR A 101 -6.42 1.16 6.48
CA THR A 101 -5.13 0.58 6.08
C THR A 101 -4.03 1.64 6.09
N ASP A 102 -2.83 1.28 6.51
CA ASP A 102 -1.57 2.04 6.50
C ASP A 102 -1.76 3.55 6.67
N PRO A 103 -2.26 4.00 7.84
CA PRO A 103 -2.68 5.39 8.03
C PRO A 103 -1.47 6.34 8.15
N VAL A 104 -1.32 7.21 7.15
CA VAL A 104 -0.26 8.23 7.13
C VAL A 104 -0.86 9.61 6.85
N TRP A 105 -0.79 10.50 7.84
CA TRP A 105 -1.18 11.91 7.74
C TRP A 105 0.02 12.86 7.70
N ALA A 106 1.23 12.33 7.91
CA ALA A 106 2.46 13.11 7.89
C ALA A 106 2.65 13.82 6.54
N GLN A 107 3.26 15.00 6.61
CA GLN A 107 3.65 15.77 5.43
C GLN A 107 4.83 15.14 4.68
N ARG A 108 5.58 14.25 5.34
CA ARG A 108 6.73 13.56 4.74
C ARG A 108 6.79 12.10 5.18
N ALA A 109 7.11 11.23 4.25
CA ALA A 109 7.50 9.86 4.50
C ALA A 109 8.97 9.84 4.99
N SER A 110 9.19 10.18 6.26
CA SER A 110 10.54 10.39 6.79
C SER A 110 10.54 10.43 8.32
N PRO A 111 11.65 10.03 8.98
CA PRO A 111 11.85 10.28 10.41
C PRO A 111 12.00 11.78 10.74
N PHE A 112 12.28 12.61 9.74
CA PHE A 112 12.56 14.02 9.89
C PHE A 112 11.41 14.88 9.34
N ARG A 113 11.11 15.99 10.03
CA ARG A 113 10.02 16.90 9.63
C ARG A 113 10.34 17.75 8.39
N LEU A 114 11.61 18.00 8.12
CA LEU A 114 12.04 18.92 7.06
C LEU A 114 12.69 18.23 5.87
N VAL A 115 13.09 16.96 6.00
CA VAL A 115 13.80 16.19 4.97
C VAL A 115 13.04 14.94 4.61
N GLY A 116 13.16 14.46 3.38
CA GLY A 116 12.52 13.26 2.83
C GLY A 116 11.33 13.57 1.92
N PRO A 117 10.74 12.55 1.31
CA PRO A 117 9.66 12.69 0.33
C PRO A 117 8.47 13.45 0.92
N LYS A 118 8.07 14.53 0.25
CA LYS A 118 6.96 15.37 0.69
C LYS A 118 5.67 14.93 0.01
N ARG A 119 4.57 14.90 0.79
CA ARG A 119 3.23 14.68 0.27
C ARG A 119 2.84 15.77 -0.71
N PHE A 120 2.24 15.40 -1.83
CA PHE A 120 1.78 16.36 -2.86
C PHE A 120 0.74 17.31 -2.32
N GLN A 121 -0.19 16.79 -1.52
CA GLN A 121 -1.22 17.58 -0.84
C GLN A 121 -1.68 16.91 0.45
N PRO A 122 -2.30 17.65 1.38
CA PRO A 122 -2.86 17.09 2.61
C PRO A 122 -3.94 16.05 2.34
N VAL A 123 -4.14 15.13 3.27
CA VAL A 123 -5.34 14.29 3.33
C VAL A 123 -6.57 15.21 3.45
N PRO A 124 -7.70 14.92 2.77
CA PRO A 124 -8.85 15.86 2.67
C PRO A 124 -9.58 16.08 4.00
N LEU A 125 -9.17 15.42 5.06
CA LEU A 125 -9.74 15.59 6.41
C LEU A 125 -8.67 15.38 7.47
N SER A 126 -8.93 15.86 8.69
CA SER A 126 -8.09 15.57 9.86
C SER A 126 -8.41 14.19 10.44
N LEU A 127 -7.46 13.58 11.16
CA LEU A 127 -7.68 12.30 11.87
C LEU A 127 -8.88 12.31 12.83
N ARG A 128 -9.17 13.47 13.43
CA ARG A 128 -10.32 13.63 14.36
C ARG A 128 -11.68 13.59 13.67
N GLN A 129 -11.70 13.72 12.36
CA GLN A 129 -12.93 13.69 11.55
C GLN A 129 -13.19 12.29 10.96
N LEU A 130 -12.30 11.32 11.21
CA LEU A 130 -12.57 9.93 10.88
C LEU A 130 -13.79 9.41 11.66
N PRO A 131 -14.58 8.54 11.07
CA PRO A 131 -15.64 7.83 11.80
C PRO A 131 -15.00 6.86 12.81
N ALA A 132 -15.82 6.29 13.68
CA ALA A 132 -15.38 5.19 14.54
C ALA A 132 -14.84 4.03 13.67
N LEU A 133 -13.70 3.48 14.07
CA LEU A 133 -13.01 2.39 13.37
C LEU A 133 -13.09 1.11 14.21
N ASP A 134 -13.26 -0.02 13.55
CA ASP A 134 -13.21 -1.34 14.17
C ASP A 134 -11.78 -1.91 14.18
N ALA A 135 -10.95 -1.55 13.21
CA ALA A 135 -9.53 -1.91 13.19
C ALA A 135 -8.67 -0.91 12.40
N VAL A 136 -7.39 -0.83 12.76
CA VAL A 136 -6.32 -0.26 11.94
C VAL A 136 -5.41 -1.40 11.51
N VAL A 137 -5.14 -1.51 10.21
CA VAL A 137 -4.25 -2.52 9.63
C VAL A 137 -2.99 -1.84 9.16
N ILE A 138 -1.82 -2.38 9.52
CA ILE A 138 -0.52 -1.89 9.10
C ILE A 138 0.26 -3.04 8.48
N SER A 139 0.64 -2.85 7.21
CA SER A 139 1.34 -3.87 6.43
C SER A 139 2.78 -4.08 6.88
N HIS A 140 3.53 -3.01 7.08
CA HIS A 140 4.94 -3.01 7.47
C HIS A 140 5.37 -1.66 8.06
N ASP A 141 6.66 -1.52 8.38
CA ASP A 141 7.15 -0.40 9.19
C ASP A 141 7.74 0.79 8.41
N HIS A 142 7.72 0.83 7.08
CA HIS A 142 8.25 1.97 6.31
C HIS A 142 7.49 3.27 6.63
N TYR A 143 8.16 4.42 6.44
CA TYR A 143 7.64 5.74 6.85
C TYR A 143 6.40 6.20 6.11
N ASP A 144 6.15 5.68 4.93
CA ASP A 144 4.98 5.94 4.09
C ASP A 144 3.80 5.00 4.37
N HIS A 145 3.99 4.03 5.29
CA HIS A 145 2.96 3.09 5.77
C HIS A 145 2.72 3.21 7.29
N LEU A 146 3.75 3.54 8.05
CA LEU A 146 3.70 3.65 9.51
C LEU A 146 4.20 5.01 9.99
N ASP A 147 3.27 5.90 10.33
CA ASP A 147 3.52 7.27 10.77
C ASP A 147 3.33 7.45 12.27
N LEU A 148 4.40 7.86 12.96
CA LEU A 148 4.43 8.15 14.41
C LEU A 148 3.30 9.11 14.84
N ALA A 149 3.12 10.22 14.12
CA ALA A 149 2.18 11.26 14.53
C ALA A 149 0.73 10.78 14.40
N THR A 150 0.46 10.04 13.34
CA THR A 150 -0.84 9.40 13.08
C THR A 150 -1.15 8.36 14.14
N VAL A 151 -0.23 7.42 14.39
CA VAL A 151 -0.40 6.38 15.41
C VAL A 151 -0.67 6.98 16.78
N ARG A 152 0.14 7.96 17.22
CA ARG A 152 -0.06 8.62 18.52
C ARG A 152 -1.38 9.34 18.62
N THR A 153 -1.86 9.92 17.53
CA THR A 153 -3.16 10.59 17.52
C THR A 153 -4.30 9.57 17.63
N LEU A 154 -4.25 8.48 16.88
CA LEU A 154 -5.22 7.38 16.96
C LEU A 154 -5.20 6.72 18.35
N ALA A 155 -4.02 6.46 18.90
CA ALA A 155 -3.88 5.87 20.24
C ALA A 155 -4.53 6.69 21.34
N ARG A 156 -4.43 8.03 21.25
CA ARG A 156 -4.97 8.97 22.27
C ARG A 156 -6.45 9.27 22.12
N HIS A 157 -6.97 9.25 20.90
CA HIS A 157 -8.32 9.75 20.62
C HIS A 157 -9.32 8.65 20.24
N SER A 158 -8.89 7.40 20.20
CA SER A 158 -9.75 6.24 19.96
C SER A 158 -9.29 5.04 20.77
N ALA A 159 -10.15 4.03 20.88
CA ALA A 159 -9.82 2.73 21.44
C ALA A 159 -9.57 1.66 20.35
N VAL A 160 -9.39 2.06 19.09
CA VAL A 160 -9.27 1.15 17.95
C VAL A 160 -8.11 0.17 18.12
N PRO A 161 -8.30 -1.13 17.85
CA PRO A 161 -7.22 -2.11 17.82
C PRO A 161 -6.36 -1.94 16.55
N PHE A 162 -5.08 -2.31 16.69
CA PHE A 162 -4.11 -2.35 15.61
C PHE A 162 -3.76 -3.79 15.28
N VAL A 163 -3.84 -4.16 14.02
CA VAL A 163 -3.42 -5.46 13.49
C VAL A 163 -2.28 -5.23 12.52
N THR A 164 -1.16 -5.93 12.71
CA THR A 164 0.07 -5.69 11.96
C THR A 164 0.94 -6.94 11.87
N SER A 165 2.05 -6.84 11.14
CA SER A 165 3.06 -7.90 11.01
C SER A 165 3.94 -8.03 12.26
N LEU A 166 4.55 -9.20 12.47
CA LEU A 166 5.45 -9.47 13.60
C LEU A 166 6.55 -8.42 13.74
N GLY A 167 6.79 -7.97 14.96
CA GLY A 167 7.81 -6.99 15.33
C GLY A 167 7.37 -5.53 15.22
N VAL A 168 6.40 -5.20 14.36
CA VAL A 168 5.89 -3.81 14.19
C VAL A 168 5.23 -3.30 15.47
N GLY A 169 4.63 -4.19 16.24
CA GLY A 169 4.00 -3.85 17.52
C GLY A 169 4.96 -3.20 18.52
N ALA A 170 6.26 -3.44 18.42
CA ALA A 170 7.25 -2.76 19.25
C ALA A 170 7.28 -1.24 19.00
N HIS A 171 7.14 -0.81 17.75
CA HIS A 171 7.02 0.61 17.38
C HIS A 171 5.73 1.20 17.93
N LEU A 172 4.59 0.51 17.71
CA LEU A 172 3.28 0.96 18.19
C LEU A 172 3.26 1.15 19.69
N GLN A 173 3.78 0.17 20.46
CA GLN A 173 3.85 0.24 21.92
C GLN A 173 4.75 1.38 22.38
N ALA A 174 5.93 1.57 21.79
CA ALA A 174 6.85 2.68 22.08
C ALA A 174 6.20 4.05 21.81
N TRP A 175 5.22 4.10 20.92
CA TRP A 175 4.48 5.32 20.58
C TRP A 175 3.21 5.53 21.37
N GLY A 176 2.91 4.64 22.33
CA GLY A 176 1.84 4.79 23.31
C GLY A 176 0.55 4.07 22.96
N VAL A 177 0.60 3.08 22.04
CA VAL A 177 -0.50 2.14 21.86
C VAL A 177 -0.42 1.08 22.98
N PRO A 178 -1.48 0.89 23.78
CA PRO A 178 -1.51 -0.15 24.82
C PRO A 178 -1.33 -1.55 24.20
N PRO A 179 -0.55 -2.45 24.84
CA PRO A 179 -0.25 -3.78 24.30
C PRO A 179 -1.50 -4.61 23.97
N GLU A 180 -2.56 -4.51 24.77
CA GLU A 180 -3.83 -5.21 24.58
C GLU A 180 -4.59 -4.77 23.33
N ARG A 181 -4.20 -3.67 22.72
CA ARG A 181 -4.75 -3.16 21.46
C ARG A 181 -3.89 -3.52 20.25
N ILE A 182 -2.81 -4.27 20.43
CA ILE A 182 -1.87 -4.64 19.39
C ILE A 182 -1.97 -6.14 19.13
N THR A 183 -2.31 -6.51 17.91
CA THR A 183 -2.24 -7.89 17.43
C THR A 183 -1.19 -7.96 16.33
N GLU A 184 -0.17 -8.79 16.52
CA GLU A 184 0.86 -9.05 15.53
C GLU A 184 0.62 -10.41 14.91
N LEU A 185 0.73 -10.52 13.60
CA LEU A 185 0.47 -11.73 12.84
C LEU A 185 1.72 -12.17 12.06
N ASP A 186 1.99 -13.46 12.07
CA ASP A 186 2.84 -14.11 11.09
C ASP A 186 2.03 -14.40 9.82
N TRP A 187 2.69 -14.71 8.71
CA TRP A 187 1.98 -15.10 7.49
C TRP A 187 1.06 -16.29 7.73
N TRP A 188 -0.14 -16.20 7.18
CA TRP A 188 -1.24 -17.15 7.30
C TRP A 188 -1.94 -17.16 8.66
N GLU A 189 -1.47 -16.39 9.63
CA GLU A 189 -2.22 -16.20 10.88
C GLU A 189 -3.42 -15.28 10.69
N THR A 190 -4.50 -15.59 11.38
CA THR A 190 -5.76 -14.86 11.33
C THR A 190 -6.16 -14.36 12.71
N HIS A 191 -6.48 -13.08 12.79
CA HIS A 191 -7.10 -12.46 13.94
C HIS A 191 -8.58 -12.19 13.68
N ARG A 192 -9.45 -12.59 14.60
CA ARG A 192 -10.86 -12.18 14.62
C ARG A 192 -11.00 -10.92 15.46
N VAL A 193 -11.47 -9.82 14.85
CA VAL A 193 -11.63 -8.56 15.57
C VAL A 193 -12.77 -8.70 16.58
N PRO A 194 -12.53 -8.55 17.91
CA PRO A 194 -13.54 -8.79 18.92
C PRO A 194 -14.76 -7.88 18.76
N GLY A 195 -15.95 -8.45 18.97
CA GLY A 195 -17.22 -7.73 18.88
C GLY A 195 -17.67 -7.38 17.45
N THR A 196 -17.00 -7.95 16.43
CA THR A 196 -17.32 -7.73 15.02
C THR A 196 -17.41 -9.06 14.27
N GLY A 197 -17.93 -9.02 13.02
CA GLY A 197 -17.84 -10.13 12.06
C GLY A 197 -16.54 -10.16 11.25
N LEU A 198 -15.57 -9.29 11.55
CA LEU A 198 -14.34 -9.16 10.79
C LEU A 198 -13.27 -10.18 11.20
N SER A 199 -12.58 -10.70 10.21
CA SER A 199 -11.28 -11.37 10.37
C SER A 199 -10.22 -10.71 9.51
N ILE A 200 -8.99 -10.65 10.02
CA ILE A 200 -7.82 -10.09 9.34
C ILE A 200 -6.75 -11.16 9.31
N THR A 201 -6.30 -11.52 8.12
CA THR A 201 -5.26 -12.55 7.90
C THR A 201 -4.04 -11.90 7.28
N ALA A 202 -2.87 -12.10 7.86
CA ALA A 202 -1.62 -11.75 7.22
C ALA A 202 -1.28 -12.77 6.12
N ALA A 203 -0.93 -12.27 4.96
CA ALA A 203 -0.58 -13.09 3.80
C ALA A 203 0.86 -12.78 3.33
N PRO A 204 1.53 -13.71 2.65
CA PRO A 204 2.86 -13.49 2.10
C PRO A 204 2.97 -12.24 1.25
N SER A 205 4.14 -11.61 1.35
CA SER A 205 4.53 -10.43 0.57
C SER A 205 6.03 -10.50 0.31
N GLN A 206 6.48 -9.95 -0.80
CA GLN A 206 7.90 -9.92 -1.16
C GLN A 206 8.44 -8.50 -1.06
N HIS A 207 8.96 -8.15 0.10
CA HIS A 207 9.42 -6.81 0.38
C HIS A 207 10.58 -6.81 1.40
N PHE A 208 10.72 -5.76 2.16
CA PHE A 208 11.65 -5.62 3.26
C PHE A 208 11.10 -4.63 4.30
N SER A 209 11.74 -4.55 5.45
CA SER A 209 11.40 -3.60 6.50
C SER A 209 12.62 -2.82 6.97
N GLY A 210 12.39 -1.77 7.77
CA GLY A 210 13.43 -1.00 8.41
C GLY A 210 13.15 0.51 8.41
N ARG A 211 13.51 1.15 9.52
CA ARG A 211 13.32 2.60 9.75
C ARG A 211 14.63 3.34 9.96
N GLY A 212 15.75 2.63 10.04
CA GLY A 212 17.07 3.17 10.30
C GLY A 212 18.18 2.43 9.54
N LEU A 213 19.41 2.67 9.94
CA LEU A 213 20.58 2.08 9.28
C LEU A 213 20.93 0.65 9.76
N LYS A 214 20.34 0.22 10.88
CA LYS A 214 20.73 -1.02 11.56
C LYS A 214 19.56 -1.96 11.85
N ASP A 215 18.40 -1.70 11.35
CA ASP A 215 17.15 -2.42 11.62
C ASP A 215 16.49 -2.99 10.36
N ARG A 216 17.26 -3.13 9.28
CA ARG A 216 16.77 -3.78 8.05
C ARG A 216 16.25 -5.17 8.38
N ASN A 217 15.01 -5.43 7.94
CA ASN A 217 14.31 -6.70 8.16
C ASN A 217 14.10 -7.09 9.64
N ALA A 218 14.18 -6.11 10.55
CA ALA A 218 13.95 -6.35 11.97
C ALA A 218 12.48 -6.57 12.33
N THR A 219 11.56 -6.28 11.42
CA THR A 219 10.12 -6.59 11.50
C THR A 219 9.68 -7.35 10.26
N LEU A 220 8.59 -8.09 10.35
CA LEU A 220 7.98 -8.73 9.18
C LEU A 220 7.18 -7.71 8.36
N TRP A 221 6.91 -8.00 7.10
CA TRP A 221 6.02 -7.31 6.17
C TRP A 221 4.97 -8.29 5.67
N SER A 222 3.77 -7.81 5.36
CA SER A 222 2.68 -8.69 4.93
C SER A 222 1.71 -7.97 4.00
N SER A 223 1.16 -8.70 3.05
CA SER A 223 -0.16 -8.39 2.52
C SER A 223 -1.21 -8.73 3.56
N MET A 224 -2.41 -8.14 3.45
CA MET A 224 -3.49 -8.36 4.42
C MET A 224 -4.81 -8.71 3.73
N VAL A 225 -5.50 -9.70 4.25
CA VAL A 225 -6.87 -10.04 3.82
C VAL A 225 -7.83 -9.68 4.92
N MET A 226 -8.77 -8.81 4.63
CA MET A 226 -9.85 -8.40 5.52
C MET A 226 -11.15 -9.03 5.02
N ARG A 227 -11.81 -9.83 5.86
CA ARG A 227 -13.02 -10.56 5.51
C ARG A 227 -14.13 -10.26 6.52
N GLY A 228 -15.26 -9.76 6.00
CA GLY A 228 -16.54 -9.67 6.71
C GLY A 228 -17.38 -10.94 6.52
N GLU A 229 -18.67 -10.82 6.76
CA GLU A 229 -19.61 -11.94 6.58
C GLU A 229 -19.81 -12.30 5.09
N ARG A 230 -19.83 -11.30 4.21
CA ARG A 230 -20.13 -11.46 2.78
C ARG A 230 -18.97 -11.06 1.86
N HIS A 231 -18.15 -10.12 2.28
CA HIS A 231 -17.13 -9.52 1.42
C HIS A 231 -15.73 -9.80 1.92
N ALA A 232 -14.80 -9.92 0.97
CA ALA A 232 -13.37 -10.08 1.22
C ALA A 232 -12.57 -9.05 0.43
N VAL A 233 -11.60 -8.44 1.10
CA VAL A 233 -10.69 -7.44 0.54
C VAL A 233 -9.26 -7.92 0.70
N PHE A 234 -8.50 -7.91 -0.40
CA PHE A 234 -7.06 -8.10 -0.39
C PHE A 234 -6.36 -6.73 -0.44
N PHE A 235 -5.38 -6.54 0.42
CA PHE A 235 -4.50 -5.38 0.44
C PHE A 235 -3.04 -5.83 0.35
N SER A 236 -2.33 -5.39 -0.68
CA SER A 236 -0.96 -5.86 -0.93
C SER A 236 0.06 -5.38 0.10
N GLY A 237 -0.17 -4.23 0.76
CA GLY A 237 0.95 -3.47 1.30
C GLY A 237 1.93 -3.16 0.17
N ASP A 238 3.23 -3.21 0.46
CA ASP A 238 4.28 -3.17 -0.56
C ASP A 238 4.79 -4.59 -0.83
N THR A 239 4.96 -4.92 -2.11
CA THR A 239 5.33 -6.27 -2.52
C THR A 239 5.81 -6.33 -3.96
N GLY A 240 6.74 -7.23 -4.25
CA GLY A 240 7.06 -7.64 -5.60
C GLY A 240 6.05 -8.64 -6.16
N LEU A 241 6.26 -9.05 -7.40
CA LEU A 241 5.50 -10.12 -8.02
C LEU A 241 6.04 -11.47 -7.53
N THR A 242 5.16 -12.30 -6.98
CA THR A 242 5.52 -13.56 -6.34
C THR A 242 4.52 -14.66 -6.70
N THR A 243 4.94 -15.91 -6.54
CA THR A 243 4.11 -17.10 -6.80
C THR A 243 3.03 -17.31 -5.72
N GLU A 244 3.20 -16.71 -4.55
CA GLU A 244 2.28 -16.84 -3.42
C GLU A 244 0.90 -16.27 -3.72
N TYR A 245 0.72 -15.40 -4.71
CA TYR A 245 -0.61 -14.88 -5.09
C TYR A 245 -1.60 -15.99 -5.45
N ALA A 246 -1.15 -17.06 -6.11
CA ALA A 246 -2.00 -18.21 -6.41
C ALA A 246 -2.41 -18.97 -5.13
N GLN A 247 -1.49 -19.12 -4.16
CA GLN A 247 -1.78 -19.73 -2.87
C GLN A 247 -2.71 -18.86 -2.03
N ILE A 248 -2.52 -17.52 -2.05
CA ILE A 248 -3.39 -16.55 -1.39
C ILE A 248 -4.82 -16.67 -1.94
N ARG A 249 -4.97 -16.73 -3.27
CA ARG A 249 -6.27 -16.99 -3.90
C ARG A 249 -6.89 -18.29 -3.42
N GLN A 250 -6.11 -19.37 -3.42
CA GLN A 250 -6.61 -20.70 -3.07
C GLN A 250 -7.08 -20.77 -1.61
N ARG A 251 -6.34 -20.14 -0.68
CA ARG A 251 -6.61 -20.23 0.76
C ARG A 251 -7.59 -19.17 1.26
N LEU A 252 -7.52 -17.97 0.68
CA LEU A 252 -8.18 -16.78 1.22
C LEU A 252 -9.13 -16.11 0.22
N GLY A 253 -9.17 -16.51 -1.04
CA GLY A 253 -10.10 -15.99 -2.05
C GLY A 253 -11.50 -16.61 -1.96
N PRO A 254 -12.43 -16.19 -2.82
CA PRO A 254 -12.31 -15.08 -3.75
C PRO A 254 -12.31 -13.71 -3.06
N PHE A 255 -11.95 -12.66 -3.82
CA PHE A 255 -11.91 -11.27 -3.33
C PHE A 255 -12.88 -10.40 -4.13
N ASP A 256 -13.64 -9.55 -3.43
CA ASP A 256 -14.53 -8.55 -4.05
C ASP A 256 -13.77 -7.29 -4.43
N LEU A 257 -12.74 -6.96 -3.65
CA LEU A 257 -11.85 -5.83 -3.87
C LEU A 257 -10.39 -6.26 -3.68
N VAL A 258 -9.55 -5.89 -4.64
CA VAL A 258 -8.11 -6.12 -4.61
C VAL A 258 -7.42 -4.76 -4.64
N MET A 259 -6.72 -4.41 -3.57
CA MET A 259 -5.93 -3.18 -3.47
C MET A 259 -4.46 -3.54 -3.70
N LEU A 260 -3.91 -3.11 -4.84
CA LEU A 260 -2.53 -3.38 -5.23
C LEU A 260 -1.72 -2.09 -5.37
N GLU A 261 -0.48 -2.14 -4.88
CA GLU A 261 0.48 -1.10 -5.16
C GLU A 261 0.80 -1.03 -6.65
N VAL A 262 0.91 0.19 -7.20
CA VAL A 262 1.26 0.42 -8.60
C VAL A 262 2.39 1.44 -8.77
N GLY A 263 2.79 2.11 -7.70
CA GLY A 263 3.82 3.15 -7.70
C GLY A 263 5.16 2.71 -7.13
N ALA A 264 6.06 3.67 -6.97
CA ALA A 264 7.38 3.52 -6.36
C ALA A 264 8.24 2.40 -6.95
N PHE A 265 8.17 2.18 -8.26
CA PHE A 265 8.93 1.15 -8.97
C PHE A 265 10.10 1.74 -9.77
N HIS A 266 11.13 0.94 -9.97
CA HIS A 266 12.25 1.23 -10.86
C HIS A 266 12.86 -0.08 -11.38
N PRO A 267 13.26 -0.17 -12.67
CA PRO A 267 13.83 -1.38 -13.25
C PRO A 267 15.03 -1.95 -12.46
N ALA A 268 15.82 -1.09 -11.83
CA ALA A 268 17.00 -1.49 -11.06
C ALA A 268 16.70 -1.92 -9.60
N TRP A 269 15.46 -1.84 -9.11
CA TRP A 269 15.18 -2.14 -7.70
C TRP A 269 14.82 -3.60 -7.41
N GLY A 270 14.78 -4.45 -8.45
CA GLY A 270 14.38 -5.84 -8.29
C GLY A 270 12.89 -6.02 -8.00
N ASP A 271 12.55 -7.17 -7.44
CA ASP A 271 11.17 -7.58 -7.24
C ASP A 271 10.64 -7.24 -5.83
N ILE A 272 10.76 -5.96 -5.43
CA ILE A 272 10.27 -5.46 -4.14
C ILE A 272 9.05 -4.55 -4.28
N HIS A 273 8.71 -4.17 -5.51
CA HIS A 273 7.51 -3.40 -5.86
C HIS A 273 6.91 -3.93 -7.17
N LEU A 274 5.57 -4.00 -7.23
CA LEU A 274 4.85 -4.48 -8.42
C LEU A 274 5.03 -3.55 -9.62
N GLY A 275 4.80 -2.28 -9.40
CA GLY A 275 4.52 -1.37 -10.50
C GLY A 275 3.25 -1.76 -11.27
N PRO A 276 2.81 -0.97 -12.25
CA PRO A 276 1.49 -1.14 -12.87
C PRO A 276 1.32 -2.44 -13.66
N LEU A 277 2.34 -2.91 -14.35
CA LEU A 277 2.24 -4.11 -15.19
C LEU A 277 2.18 -5.40 -14.36
N ASN A 278 3.01 -5.51 -13.33
CA ASN A 278 2.96 -6.68 -12.45
C ASN A 278 1.75 -6.64 -11.52
N ALA A 279 1.20 -5.46 -11.21
CA ALA A 279 -0.07 -5.36 -10.51
C ALA A 279 -1.22 -6.01 -11.30
N LEU A 280 -1.27 -5.84 -12.62
CA LEU A 280 -2.25 -6.55 -13.47
C LEU A 280 -2.06 -8.07 -13.46
N LYS A 281 -0.81 -8.54 -13.46
CA LYS A 281 -0.51 -9.98 -13.34
C LYS A 281 -0.91 -10.52 -11.96
N ALA A 282 -0.54 -9.81 -10.89
CA ALA A 282 -0.92 -10.17 -9.53
C ALA A 282 -2.45 -10.22 -9.36
N HIS A 283 -3.17 -9.25 -9.94
CA HIS A 283 -4.63 -9.23 -9.96
C HIS A 283 -5.21 -10.50 -10.63
N THR A 284 -4.65 -10.92 -11.75
CA THR A 284 -5.06 -12.16 -12.43
C THR A 284 -4.78 -13.39 -11.56
N LEU A 285 -3.60 -13.47 -10.94
CA LEU A 285 -3.23 -14.58 -10.05
C LEU A 285 -4.11 -14.65 -8.80
N LEU A 286 -4.55 -13.50 -8.28
CA LEU A 286 -5.51 -13.41 -7.16
C LEU A 286 -6.94 -13.79 -7.57
N GLY A 287 -7.21 -13.97 -8.85
CA GLY A 287 -8.50 -14.41 -9.37
C GLY A 287 -9.48 -13.30 -9.69
N GLY A 288 -9.03 -12.08 -9.81
CA GLY A 288 -9.87 -10.93 -10.17
C GLY A 288 -10.48 -10.24 -8.94
N GLY A 289 -11.65 -9.64 -9.13
CA GLY A 289 -12.27 -8.68 -8.24
C GLY A 289 -12.12 -7.25 -8.79
N ALA A 290 -12.74 -6.26 -8.14
CA ALA A 290 -12.48 -4.87 -8.51
C ALA A 290 -11.06 -4.47 -8.06
N LEU A 291 -10.29 -3.83 -8.94
CA LEU A 291 -8.93 -3.38 -8.65
C LEU A 291 -8.91 -1.91 -8.22
N LEU A 292 -8.48 -1.64 -7.00
CA LEU A 292 -8.17 -0.30 -6.51
C LEU A 292 -6.65 -0.13 -6.46
N PRO A 293 -6.02 0.61 -7.37
CA PRO A 293 -4.60 0.88 -7.31
C PRO A 293 -4.27 1.82 -6.15
N VAL A 294 -3.28 1.45 -5.36
CA VAL A 294 -2.75 2.22 -4.22
C VAL A 294 -1.26 2.50 -4.39
N HIS A 295 -0.62 3.16 -3.43
CA HIS A 295 0.81 3.48 -3.42
C HIS A 295 1.26 4.41 -4.55
N TRP A 296 0.39 5.31 -5.02
CA TRP A 296 0.68 6.28 -6.07
C TRP A 296 0.06 7.66 -5.75
N GLY A 297 0.37 8.69 -6.55
CA GLY A 297 -0.32 9.99 -6.50
C GLY A 297 -0.20 10.75 -5.17
N THR A 298 0.77 10.43 -4.31
CA THR A 298 0.85 11.00 -2.97
C THR A 298 2.25 11.48 -2.59
N PHE A 299 3.26 10.65 -2.77
CA PHE A 299 4.66 10.95 -2.47
C PHE A 299 5.53 10.70 -3.70
N SER A 300 6.62 11.46 -3.84
CA SER A 300 7.67 11.19 -4.82
C SER A 300 8.69 10.23 -4.21
N LEU A 301 8.48 8.93 -4.38
CA LEU A 301 9.34 7.87 -3.80
C LEU A 301 10.27 7.25 -4.84
N ALA A 302 9.94 7.36 -6.13
CA ALA A 302 10.71 6.78 -7.23
C ALA A 302 11.04 7.81 -8.32
N MET A 303 11.63 7.34 -9.41
CA MET A 303 12.12 8.17 -10.52
C MET A 303 11.06 8.42 -11.59
N HIS A 304 10.00 7.62 -11.64
CA HIS A 304 8.93 7.75 -12.63
C HIS A 304 8.11 9.04 -12.45
N ALA A 305 7.41 9.47 -13.49
CA ALA A 305 6.46 10.57 -13.39
C ALA A 305 5.34 10.24 -12.39
N TRP A 306 4.83 11.27 -11.68
CA TRP A 306 3.86 11.08 -10.60
C TRP A 306 2.56 10.39 -11.04
N ASP A 307 2.18 10.54 -12.31
CA ASP A 307 0.98 9.99 -12.94
C ASP A 307 1.24 8.79 -13.86
N GLU A 308 2.51 8.40 -14.04
CA GLU A 308 2.91 7.26 -14.85
C GLU A 308 2.27 5.96 -14.39
N PRO A 309 2.22 5.62 -13.08
CA PRO A 309 1.59 4.39 -12.62
C PRO A 309 0.14 4.25 -13.09
N ALA A 310 -0.65 5.31 -12.94
CA ALA A 310 -2.05 5.33 -13.34
C ALA A 310 -2.23 5.27 -14.86
N ASN A 311 -1.42 6.02 -15.61
CA ASN A 311 -1.46 6.01 -17.07
C ASN A 311 -1.08 4.65 -17.65
N THR A 312 -0.01 4.04 -17.14
CA THR A 312 0.47 2.72 -17.59
C THR A 312 -0.52 1.63 -17.21
N LEU A 313 -1.07 1.65 -15.98
CA LEU A 313 -2.09 0.70 -15.57
C LEU A 313 -3.28 0.70 -16.54
N LEU A 314 -3.86 1.86 -16.83
CA LEU A 314 -5.02 1.95 -17.72
C LEU A 314 -4.69 1.64 -19.20
N ALA A 315 -3.47 1.93 -19.63
CA ALA A 315 -3.07 1.62 -21.02
C ALA A 315 -2.94 0.12 -21.28
N HIS A 316 -2.68 -0.68 -20.26
CA HIS A 316 -2.43 -2.12 -20.38
C HIS A 316 -3.51 -2.99 -19.74
N ALA A 317 -4.46 -2.41 -19.01
CA ALA A 317 -5.57 -3.17 -18.47
C ALA A 317 -6.54 -3.59 -19.56
N ASP A 318 -6.96 -4.85 -19.51
CA ASP A 318 -8.12 -5.32 -20.28
C ASP A 318 -9.40 -4.95 -19.51
N PRO A 319 -10.26 -4.06 -20.05
CA PRO A 319 -11.50 -3.68 -19.37
C PRO A 319 -12.49 -4.85 -19.18
N ALA A 320 -12.35 -5.93 -19.95
CA ALA A 320 -13.17 -7.13 -19.80
C ALA A 320 -12.68 -8.03 -18.65
N ALA A 321 -11.39 -7.95 -18.33
CA ALA A 321 -10.76 -8.77 -17.29
C ALA A 321 -10.67 -8.09 -15.92
N ALA A 322 -10.63 -6.75 -15.87
CA ALA A 322 -10.44 -6.00 -14.63
C ALA A 322 -11.32 -4.74 -14.56
N GLN A 323 -12.18 -4.68 -13.56
CA GLN A 323 -12.84 -3.43 -13.18
C GLN A 323 -11.88 -2.58 -12.36
N ILE A 324 -11.32 -1.52 -12.94
CA ILE A 324 -10.39 -0.63 -12.25
C ILE A 324 -11.13 0.53 -11.61
N LEU A 325 -10.89 0.75 -10.33
CA LEU A 325 -11.45 1.87 -9.56
C LEU A 325 -10.37 2.96 -9.41
N MET A 326 -10.63 4.15 -9.97
CA MET A 326 -9.69 5.29 -9.93
C MET A 326 -10.33 6.49 -9.24
N PRO A 327 -10.66 6.40 -7.94
CA PRO A 327 -11.28 7.51 -7.24
C PRO A 327 -10.32 8.69 -7.09
N ARG A 328 -10.88 9.89 -7.00
CA ARG A 328 -10.15 11.06 -6.50
C ARG A 328 -9.86 10.89 -5.02
N LEU A 329 -8.93 11.65 -4.51
CA LEU A 329 -8.60 11.67 -3.08
C LEU A 329 -9.85 11.99 -2.24
N GLY A 330 -10.23 11.10 -1.33
CA GLY A 330 -11.44 11.20 -0.51
C GLY A 330 -12.74 10.76 -1.20
N GLU A 331 -12.72 10.40 -2.48
CA GLU A 331 -13.91 9.90 -3.16
C GLU A 331 -14.19 8.45 -2.75
N ALA A 332 -15.41 8.20 -2.27
CA ALA A 332 -15.87 6.87 -1.90
C ALA A 332 -16.38 6.12 -3.13
N VAL A 333 -15.97 4.86 -3.28
CA VAL A 333 -16.37 3.97 -4.37
C VAL A 333 -16.86 2.63 -3.82
N GLU A 334 -17.85 2.04 -4.47
CA GLU A 334 -18.37 0.71 -4.17
C GLU A 334 -18.04 -0.23 -5.34
N PRO A 335 -17.32 -1.33 -5.13
CA PRO A 335 -16.95 -2.28 -6.19
C PRO A 335 -18.13 -2.80 -7.00
N ALA A 336 -19.28 -3.03 -6.35
CA ALA A 336 -20.49 -3.49 -7.01
C ALA A 336 -21.10 -2.47 -7.99
N VAL A 337 -20.67 -1.19 -7.93
CA VAL A 337 -21.19 -0.13 -8.78
C VAL A 337 -20.23 0.14 -9.93
N GLN A 338 -20.51 -0.41 -11.09
CA GLN A 338 -19.71 -0.12 -12.29
C GLN A 338 -19.85 1.34 -12.69
N ARG A 339 -18.72 2.01 -12.83
CA ARG A 339 -18.63 3.40 -13.32
C ARG A 339 -17.50 3.51 -14.33
N PRO A 340 -17.64 4.34 -15.37
CA PRO A 340 -16.52 4.67 -16.24
C PRO A 340 -15.37 5.27 -15.44
N VAL A 341 -14.15 4.84 -15.73
CA VAL A 341 -12.95 5.39 -15.12
C VAL A 341 -12.80 6.86 -15.52
N LYS A 342 -12.76 7.75 -14.53
CA LYS A 342 -12.44 9.16 -14.76
C LYS A 342 -10.95 9.35 -14.63
N VAL A 343 -10.31 9.78 -15.71
CA VAL A 343 -8.85 10.05 -15.76
C VAL A 343 -8.51 11.43 -15.19
N TRP A 344 -9.01 11.73 -13.99
CA TRP A 344 -8.95 13.04 -13.35
C TRP A 344 -7.54 13.62 -13.20
N TRP A 345 -6.53 12.77 -13.08
CA TRP A 345 -5.13 13.19 -12.94
C TRP A 345 -4.59 13.84 -14.21
N ARG A 346 -5.09 13.51 -15.39
CA ARG A 346 -4.71 14.15 -16.65
C ARG A 346 -5.19 15.59 -16.78
N ASP A 347 -6.25 15.96 -16.06
CA ASP A 347 -6.77 17.32 -16.08
C ASP A 347 -5.99 18.27 -15.17
N VAL A 348 -5.25 17.73 -14.19
CA VAL A 348 -4.33 18.50 -13.34
C VAL A 348 -3.29 19.25 -14.18
N ASP A 349 -2.83 18.63 -15.26
CA ASP A 349 -1.82 19.19 -16.14
C ASP A 349 -2.40 20.11 -17.21
N LYS A 350 -3.61 19.86 -17.66
CA LYS A 350 -4.29 20.76 -18.62
C LYS A 350 -4.52 22.14 -18.02
N ALA A 351 -4.86 22.22 -16.76
CA ALA A 351 -5.00 23.48 -16.04
C ALA A 351 -3.65 24.24 -15.92
N ALA A 352 -2.54 23.52 -15.94
CA ALA A 352 -1.18 24.10 -15.97
C ALA A 352 -0.68 24.37 -17.41
N ALA A 353 -1.18 23.65 -18.41
CA ALA A 353 -0.77 23.72 -19.82
C ALA A 353 -1.32 24.93 -20.60
N GLY A 354 -2.07 25.82 -19.96
CA GLY A 354 -2.23 27.20 -20.45
C GLY A 354 -0.88 27.93 -20.62
N ARG A 355 0.23 27.30 -20.18
CA ARG A 355 1.63 27.62 -20.49
C ARG A 355 2.19 26.50 -21.37
N LYS A 356 2.33 26.77 -22.68
CA LYS A 356 2.83 25.88 -23.74
C LYS A 356 3.95 24.95 -23.29
N ARG A 357 3.75 23.62 -23.39
CA ARG A 357 4.80 22.59 -23.32
C ARG A 357 4.54 21.54 -24.41
N PRO A 358 5.56 21.02 -25.08
CA PRO A 358 5.38 19.95 -26.06
C PRO A 358 4.85 18.67 -25.38
N PRO A 359 4.11 17.82 -26.12
CA PRO A 359 3.67 16.54 -25.58
C PRO A 359 4.88 15.68 -25.18
N PRO A 360 4.77 14.87 -24.13
CA PRO A 360 5.80 13.92 -23.79
C PRO A 360 6.02 12.97 -24.97
N GLU A 361 7.28 12.65 -25.24
CA GLU A 361 7.61 11.58 -26.17
C GLU A 361 6.93 10.27 -25.75
N PRO A 362 6.51 9.43 -26.70
CA PRO A 362 5.97 8.12 -26.38
C PRO A 362 6.99 7.37 -25.53
N LEU A 363 6.57 6.88 -24.39
CA LEU A 363 7.39 6.00 -23.54
C LEU A 363 7.98 4.89 -24.43
N ALA A 364 9.30 4.78 -24.45
CA ALA A 364 9.95 3.61 -25.00
C ALA A 364 9.29 2.38 -24.34
N ALA A 365 8.88 1.41 -25.17
CA ALA A 365 8.23 0.21 -24.68
C ALA A 365 9.07 -0.36 -23.53
N GLN A 366 8.46 -0.50 -22.35
CA GLN A 366 9.15 -1.16 -21.24
C GLN A 366 9.63 -2.52 -21.75
N PRO A 367 10.89 -2.90 -21.51
CA PRO A 367 11.38 -4.17 -21.98
C PRO A 367 10.45 -5.27 -21.47
N THR A 368 9.99 -6.09 -22.37
CA THR A 368 9.26 -7.32 -22.05
C THR A 368 10.14 -8.10 -21.09
N PRO A 369 9.65 -8.56 -19.94
CA PRO A 369 10.45 -9.39 -19.05
C PRO A 369 11.03 -10.55 -19.86
N PRO A 370 12.29 -10.99 -19.59
CA PRO A 370 12.88 -12.11 -20.28
C PRO A 370 11.91 -13.29 -20.29
N ARG A 371 11.69 -13.90 -21.45
CA ARG A 371 10.79 -15.06 -21.62
C ARG A 371 11.22 -16.28 -20.78
N ASP A 372 12.41 -16.25 -20.21
CA ASP A 372 13.10 -17.36 -19.58
C ASP A 372 13.13 -17.28 -18.04
N LEU A 373 12.34 -16.40 -17.41
CA LEU A 373 12.04 -16.62 -15.99
C LEU A 373 11.08 -17.81 -15.94
N PRO A 374 11.47 -18.94 -15.30
CA PRO A 374 10.56 -20.07 -15.14
C PRO A 374 9.39 -19.60 -14.28
N TRP A 375 8.28 -19.31 -14.94
CA TRP A 375 7.02 -19.14 -14.27
C TRP A 375 6.58 -20.52 -13.78
N PRO A 376 6.20 -20.67 -12.51
CA PRO A 376 5.71 -21.94 -12.00
C PRO A 376 4.31 -22.29 -12.50
N LEU A 377 3.92 -21.77 -13.65
CA LEU A 377 2.60 -21.93 -14.26
C LEU A 377 2.66 -22.47 -15.69
N ASP A 378 3.81 -22.99 -16.15
CA ASP A 378 3.92 -23.84 -17.33
C ASP A 378 3.74 -25.31 -16.95
#